data_3613ad6ff09dee1cdff72ac98861d2fb
#
_entry.id   3613ad6ff09dee1cdff72ac98861d2fb
#
_cell.length_a   1.000
_cell.length_b   1.000
_cell.length_c   1.000
_cell.angle_alpha   90.00
_cell.angle_beta   90.00
_cell.angle_gamma   90.00
#
_symmetry.space_group_name_H-M   'P 1'
#
loop_
_entity.id
_entity.type
_entity.pdbx_description
1 polymer ?
#
loop_
_entity_poly.entity_id
_entity_poly.type
_entity_poly.pdbx_seq_one_letter_code
_entity_poly.pdbx_strand_id
1 'polypeptide(L)'
;AKLHAEGRFHEIEKLLLIAAAAEYGAHISGGIPMSQVEIIRPEAMGVSKSDIRRYEDAVADVVAAGSTDAVKARLAELIKDMQGATTFGDSGLDETHAEIHEQMRKFSEAEVVPHAHEWHLKNEYIPMEIVQKVAELGVFGLTLPEEYGGMALGKESMCIVSEELSRGYIGVGSLGTRSEIAGELILNHGTEEQKAKYLPKTATGEILPTAVFTEPNTGSDLASLRTRAVKEGDTYRVTGQKTWITHPVRADVMTLLVRTNPKEKGYKGLSMLLAEKPRGDDANPFPAEGMTGGEIHVLGYRGMKEYDISFDGFTVPAENLLGGEE
;
A
#
# COMPACT_ATOMS: atom_id res chain seq x y z
N ALA A 1 -14.43 6.31 -19.15
CA ALA A 1 -14.53 7.51 -20.03
C ALA A 1 -13.62 7.37 -21.25
N LYS A 2 -12.29 7.12 -21.09
CA LYS A 2 -11.32 6.96 -22.19
C LYS A 2 -11.73 5.82 -23.14
N LEU A 3 -11.89 4.60 -22.65
CA LEU A 3 -12.31 3.45 -23.46
C LEU A 3 -13.63 3.66 -24.20
N HIS A 4 -14.59 4.33 -23.57
CA HIS A 4 -15.86 4.67 -24.21
C HIS A 4 -15.66 5.65 -25.37
N ALA A 5 -14.85 6.68 -25.18
CA ALA A 5 -14.54 7.66 -26.24
C ALA A 5 -13.81 7.03 -27.43
N GLU A 6 -12.98 6.02 -27.19
CA GLU A 6 -12.23 5.27 -28.19
C GLU A 6 -13.01 4.12 -28.84
N GLY A 7 -14.25 3.88 -28.42
CA GLY A 7 -15.07 2.75 -28.90
C GLY A 7 -14.62 1.38 -28.41
N ARG A 8 -13.75 1.31 -27.41
CA ARG A 8 -13.13 0.11 -26.80
C ARG A 8 -13.86 -0.36 -25.54
N PHE A 9 -15.00 0.23 -25.21
CA PHE A 9 -15.81 -0.11 -24.04
C PHE A 9 -16.79 -1.21 -24.40
N HIS A 10 -16.48 -2.44 -24.01
CA HIS A 10 -17.21 -3.65 -24.38
C HIS A 10 -18.51 -3.83 -23.58
N GLU A 11 -19.38 -4.74 -24.05
CA GLU A 11 -20.68 -5.02 -23.41
C GLU A 11 -20.50 -5.50 -21.95
N ILE A 12 -19.53 -6.37 -21.68
CA ILE A 12 -19.27 -6.90 -20.34
C ILE A 12 -18.94 -5.79 -19.33
N GLU A 13 -18.11 -4.84 -19.72
CA GLU A 13 -17.72 -3.72 -18.85
C GLU A 13 -18.91 -2.80 -18.56
N LYS A 14 -19.77 -2.56 -19.56
CA LYS A 14 -21.01 -1.78 -19.38
C LYS A 14 -21.94 -2.47 -18.39
N LEU A 15 -22.15 -3.76 -18.53
CA LEU A 15 -23.02 -4.54 -17.65
C LEU A 15 -22.45 -4.65 -16.23
N LEU A 16 -21.15 -4.85 -16.08
CA LEU A 16 -20.48 -4.84 -14.77
C LEU A 16 -20.62 -3.48 -14.07
N LEU A 17 -20.41 -2.38 -14.81
CA LEU A 17 -20.53 -1.03 -14.27
C LEU A 17 -21.96 -0.73 -13.82
N ILE A 18 -22.97 -1.09 -14.66
CA ILE A 18 -24.38 -0.88 -14.34
C ILE A 18 -24.80 -1.75 -13.14
N ALA A 19 -24.38 -3.02 -13.08
CA ALA A 19 -24.70 -3.91 -11.97
C ALA A 19 -24.05 -3.43 -10.66
N ALA A 20 -22.78 -3.04 -10.67
CA ALA A 20 -22.09 -2.48 -9.52
C ALA A 20 -22.73 -1.17 -9.04
N ALA A 21 -23.03 -0.25 -9.94
CA ALA A 21 -23.71 1.02 -9.60
C ALA A 21 -25.10 0.78 -9.00
N ALA A 22 -25.84 -0.21 -9.51
CA ALA A 22 -27.16 -0.58 -8.98
C ALA A 22 -27.03 -1.17 -7.55
N GLU A 23 -26.06 -2.05 -7.33
CA GLU A 23 -25.81 -2.64 -6.00
C GLU A 23 -25.42 -1.58 -4.97
N TYR A 24 -24.46 -0.70 -5.30
CA TYR A 24 -24.07 0.40 -4.42
C TYR A 24 -25.22 1.37 -4.17
N GLY A 25 -25.99 1.71 -5.20
CA GLY A 25 -27.17 2.56 -5.07
C GLY A 25 -28.20 1.98 -4.09
N ALA A 26 -28.48 0.69 -4.19
CA ALA A 26 -29.39 -0.01 -3.29
C ALA A 26 -28.83 -0.10 -1.86
N HIS A 27 -27.54 -0.33 -1.69
CA HIS A 27 -26.91 -0.39 -0.36
C HIS A 27 -26.88 0.97 0.34
N ILE A 28 -26.62 2.05 -0.38
CA ILE A 28 -26.61 3.40 0.21
C ILE A 28 -28.00 3.78 0.72
N SER A 29 -29.07 3.46 0.02
CA SER A 29 -30.44 3.76 0.44
C SER A 29 -31.01 2.74 1.44
N GLY A 30 -30.76 1.46 1.22
CA GLY A 30 -31.32 0.37 2.03
C GLY A 30 -30.54 0.05 3.30
N GLY A 31 -29.28 0.47 3.35
CA GLY A 31 -28.33 0.20 4.43
C GLY A 31 -27.16 -0.68 4.00
N ILE A 32 -26.03 -0.48 4.65
CA ILE A 32 -24.76 -1.18 4.40
C ILE A 32 -24.70 -2.43 5.28
N PRO A 33 -24.66 -3.64 4.72
CA PRO A 33 -24.50 -4.86 5.51
C PRO A 33 -23.10 -4.95 6.10
N MET A 34 -22.98 -4.98 7.43
CA MET A 34 -21.72 -5.13 8.15
C MET A 34 -21.44 -6.59 8.51
N SER A 35 -22.49 -7.38 8.68
CA SER A 35 -22.45 -8.81 8.94
C SER A 35 -23.74 -9.48 8.44
N GLN A 36 -23.88 -10.78 8.66
CA GLN A 36 -25.12 -11.51 8.30
C GLN A 36 -26.36 -11.01 9.05
N VAL A 37 -26.18 -10.35 10.19
CA VAL A 37 -27.27 -9.90 11.07
C VAL A 37 -27.29 -8.40 11.34
N GLU A 38 -26.30 -7.67 10.85
CA GLU A 38 -26.17 -6.24 11.12
C GLU A 38 -26.15 -5.42 9.82
N ILE A 39 -27.08 -4.47 9.75
CA ILE A 39 -27.18 -3.50 8.64
C ILE A 39 -27.15 -2.10 9.24
N ILE A 40 -26.18 -1.31 8.85
CA ILE A 40 -26.12 0.12 9.21
C ILE A 40 -26.98 0.90 8.21
N ARG A 41 -28.07 1.48 8.68
CA ARG A 41 -28.97 2.30 7.87
C ARG A 41 -28.49 3.76 7.82
N PRO A 42 -28.80 4.49 6.74
CA PRO A 42 -28.40 5.90 6.58
C PRO A 42 -28.85 6.78 7.77
N GLU A 43 -30.02 6.52 8.34
CA GLU A 43 -30.53 7.25 9.50
C GLU A 43 -29.63 7.09 10.73
N ALA A 44 -29.00 5.95 10.92
CA ALA A 44 -28.05 5.72 12.00
C ALA A 44 -26.77 6.58 11.87
N MET A 45 -26.47 7.03 10.63
CA MET A 45 -25.39 7.95 10.33
C MET A 45 -25.82 9.42 10.28
N GLY A 46 -27.06 9.72 10.71
CA GLY A 46 -27.60 11.08 10.76
C GLY A 46 -28.14 11.61 9.43
N VAL A 47 -28.31 10.77 8.40
CA VAL A 47 -28.90 11.17 7.13
C VAL A 47 -30.41 11.30 7.26
N SER A 48 -30.98 12.42 6.81
CA SER A 48 -32.41 12.64 6.93
C SER A 48 -33.21 11.76 5.97
N LYS A 49 -34.45 11.41 6.34
CA LYS A 49 -35.36 10.65 5.46
C LYS A 49 -35.66 11.38 4.16
N SER A 50 -35.64 12.70 4.13
CA SER A 50 -35.84 13.50 2.91
C SER A 50 -34.64 13.38 1.97
N ASP A 51 -33.43 13.33 2.52
CA ASP A 51 -32.22 13.16 1.71
C ASP A 51 -32.12 11.74 1.15
N ILE A 52 -32.50 10.73 1.93
CA ILE A 52 -32.57 9.35 1.46
C ILE A 52 -33.55 9.24 0.27
N ARG A 53 -34.76 9.77 0.38
CA ARG A 53 -35.75 9.74 -0.71
C ARG A 53 -35.22 10.45 -1.96
N ARG A 54 -34.64 11.63 -1.79
CA ARG A 54 -34.04 12.37 -2.92
C ARG A 54 -32.94 11.56 -3.60
N TYR A 55 -32.15 10.83 -2.83
CA TYR A 55 -31.12 9.93 -3.37
C TYR A 55 -31.76 8.73 -4.09
N GLU A 56 -32.75 8.07 -3.49
CA GLU A 56 -33.49 6.95 -4.10
C GLU A 56 -34.10 7.34 -5.45
N ASP A 57 -34.75 8.50 -5.51
CA ASP A 57 -35.30 9.03 -6.76
C ASP A 57 -34.20 9.26 -7.81
N ALA A 58 -33.05 9.78 -7.41
CA ALA A 58 -31.93 10.07 -8.32
C ALA A 58 -31.27 8.82 -8.90
N VAL A 59 -31.27 7.69 -8.18
CA VAL A 59 -30.61 6.44 -8.61
C VAL A 59 -31.61 5.36 -9.08
N ALA A 60 -32.89 5.61 -9.01
CA ALA A 60 -33.94 4.63 -9.29
C ALA A 60 -33.76 3.91 -10.63
N ASP A 61 -33.52 4.66 -11.70
CA ASP A 61 -33.34 4.10 -13.05
C ASP A 61 -32.07 3.20 -13.12
N VAL A 62 -30.99 3.60 -12.48
CA VAL A 62 -29.75 2.82 -12.46
C VAL A 62 -29.94 1.54 -11.69
N VAL A 63 -30.58 1.60 -10.51
CA VAL A 63 -30.88 0.42 -9.68
C VAL A 63 -31.80 -0.53 -10.43
N ALA A 64 -32.87 0.00 -11.05
CA ALA A 64 -33.82 -0.80 -11.84
C ALA A 64 -33.14 -1.47 -13.05
N ALA A 65 -32.26 -0.76 -13.75
CA ALA A 65 -31.57 -1.31 -14.92
C ALA A 65 -30.52 -2.36 -14.59
N GLY A 66 -29.75 -2.17 -13.50
CA GLY A 66 -28.59 -3.02 -13.18
C GLY A 66 -28.88 -4.25 -12.32
N SER A 67 -30.03 -4.27 -11.59
CA SER A 67 -30.37 -5.35 -10.66
C SER A 67 -31.19 -6.50 -11.28
N THR A 68 -31.49 -6.44 -12.58
CA THR A 68 -32.35 -7.42 -13.24
C THR A 68 -31.70 -8.78 -13.43
N ASP A 69 -32.50 -9.84 -13.42
CA ASP A 69 -32.05 -11.21 -13.74
C ASP A 69 -31.50 -11.30 -15.17
N ALA A 70 -32.02 -10.50 -16.11
CA ALA A 70 -31.52 -10.43 -17.48
C ALA A 70 -30.07 -9.94 -17.55
N VAL A 71 -29.71 -8.89 -16.79
CA VAL A 71 -28.32 -8.39 -16.69
C VAL A 71 -27.42 -9.44 -16.08
N LYS A 72 -27.85 -10.10 -15.00
CA LYS A 72 -27.06 -11.16 -14.33
C LYS A 72 -26.86 -12.36 -15.25
N ALA A 73 -27.90 -12.83 -15.94
CA ALA A 73 -27.82 -13.91 -16.89
C ALA A 73 -26.87 -13.58 -18.06
N ARG A 74 -26.99 -12.37 -18.61
CA ARG A 74 -26.09 -11.94 -19.69
C ARG A 74 -24.64 -11.83 -19.26
N LEU A 75 -24.38 -11.31 -18.05
CA LEU A 75 -23.03 -11.31 -17.46
C LEU A 75 -22.48 -12.73 -17.28
N ALA A 76 -23.30 -13.66 -16.79
CA ALA A 76 -22.89 -15.05 -16.63
C ALA A 76 -22.51 -15.73 -17.95
N GLU A 77 -23.27 -15.43 -19.04
CA GLU A 77 -22.95 -15.92 -20.40
C GLU A 77 -21.60 -15.35 -20.86
N LEU A 78 -21.41 -14.02 -20.79
CA LEU A 78 -20.18 -13.36 -21.22
C LEU A 78 -18.95 -13.87 -20.43
N ILE A 79 -19.08 -14.04 -19.11
CA ILE A 79 -18.02 -14.58 -18.26
C ILE A 79 -17.69 -16.02 -18.65
N LYS A 80 -18.72 -16.83 -18.94
CA LYS A 80 -18.52 -18.22 -19.38
C LYS A 80 -17.78 -18.29 -20.72
N ASP A 81 -18.13 -17.42 -21.66
CA ASP A 81 -17.47 -17.35 -22.97
C ASP A 81 -16.01 -16.91 -22.87
N MET A 82 -15.65 -16.19 -21.80
CA MET A 82 -14.30 -15.75 -21.50
C MET A 82 -13.58 -16.66 -20.51
N GLN A 83 -14.04 -17.89 -20.30
CA GLN A 83 -13.43 -18.84 -19.37
C GLN A 83 -11.94 -19.08 -19.72
N GLY A 84 -11.07 -18.87 -18.73
CA GLY A 84 -9.62 -18.90 -18.90
C GLY A 84 -8.98 -17.55 -19.23
N ALA A 85 -9.77 -16.51 -19.52
CA ALA A 85 -9.25 -15.15 -19.59
C ALA A 85 -8.86 -14.65 -18.20
N THR A 86 -7.77 -13.90 -18.13
CA THR A 86 -7.24 -13.36 -16.88
C THR A 86 -7.83 -12.00 -16.52
N THR A 87 -8.41 -11.31 -17.50
CA THR A 87 -9.12 -10.04 -17.36
C THR A 87 -10.35 -10.03 -18.26
N PHE A 88 -11.34 -9.20 -17.94
CA PHE A 88 -12.51 -8.96 -18.74
C PHE A 88 -12.44 -7.57 -19.42
N GLY A 89 -12.76 -7.53 -20.71
CA GLY A 89 -12.74 -6.30 -21.49
C GLY A 89 -11.33 -5.87 -21.92
N ASP A 90 -11.21 -4.60 -22.27
CA ASP A 90 -9.95 -3.98 -22.69
C ASP A 90 -9.29 -3.27 -21.49
N SER A 91 -8.05 -3.62 -21.18
CA SER A 91 -7.31 -2.99 -20.08
C SER A 91 -7.10 -1.49 -20.27
N GLY A 92 -7.10 -1.00 -21.52
CA GLY A 92 -6.78 0.38 -21.86
C GLY A 92 -5.30 0.73 -21.72
N LEU A 93 -4.45 -0.26 -21.49
CA LEU A 93 -3.02 -0.10 -21.38
C LEU A 93 -2.41 0.21 -22.77
N ASP A 94 -1.39 1.03 -22.81
CA ASP A 94 -0.51 1.16 -23.96
C ASP A 94 0.44 -0.05 -24.08
N GLU A 95 1.24 -0.09 -25.13
CA GLU A 95 2.13 -1.22 -25.42
C GLU A 95 3.13 -1.48 -24.29
N THR A 96 3.75 -0.43 -23.76
CA THR A 96 4.72 -0.53 -22.66
C THR A 96 4.10 -1.07 -21.39
N HIS A 97 2.94 -0.53 -21.00
CA HIS A 97 2.23 -1.00 -19.81
C HIS A 97 1.68 -2.41 -19.98
N ALA A 98 1.24 -2.80 -21.18
CA ALA A 98 0.82 -4.15 -21.48
C ALA A 98 1.97 -5.16 -21.37
N GLU A 99 3.17 -4.79 -21.80
CA GLU A 99 4.37 -5.62 -21.66
C GLU A 99 4.79 -5.77 -20.19
N ILE A 100 4.81 -4.69 -19.41
CA ILE A 100 5.06 -4.74 -17.96
C ILE A 100 4.07 -5.67 -17.27
N HIS A 101 2.78 -5.53 -17.58
CA HIS A 101 1.72 -6.36 -17.03
C HIS A 101 1.98 -7.86 -17.33
N GLU A 102 2.29 -8.20 -18.58
CA GLU A 102 2.54 -9.59 -18.97
C GLU A 102 3.79 -10.18 -18.31
N GLN A 103 4.89 -9.41 -18.22
CA GLN A 103 6.13 -9.83 -17.56
C GLN A 103 5.91 -10.07 -16.07
N MET A 104 5.24 -9.16 -15.37
CA MET A 104 4.95 -9.30 -13.95
C MET A 104 4.01 -10.48 -13.67
N ARG A 105 3.04 -10.71 -14.56
CA ARG A 105 2.17 -11.88 -14.48
C ARG A 105 2.94 -13.18 -14.61
N LYS A 106 3.78 -13.31 -15.62
CA LYS A 106 4.63 -14.49 -15.84
C LYS A 106 5.52 -14.76 -14.64
N PHE A 107 6.16 -13.72 -14.11
CA PHE A 107 6.97 -13.84 -12.91
C PHE A 107 6.14 -14.31 -11.71
N SER A 108 5.01 -13.68 -11.47
CA SER A 108 4.12 -14.00 -10.35
C SER A 108 3.63 -15.46 -10.43
N GLU A 109 3.23 -15.93 -11.60
CA GLU A 109 2.77 -17.32 -11.80
C GLU A 109 3.87 -18.36 -11.67
N ALA A 110 5.09 -18.03 -12.10
CA ALA A 110 6.21 -18.97 -12.05
C ALA A 110 6.87 -19.04 -10.67
N GLU A 111 7.05 -17.90 -10.01
CA GLU A 111 7.93 -17.78 -8.85
C GLU A 111 7.18 -17.55 -7.53
N VAL A 112 5.93 -17.08 -7.58
CA VAL A 112 5.18 -16.68 -6.37
C VAL A 112 4.01 -17.62 -6.12
N VAL A 113 3.10 -17.75 -7.06
CA VAL A 113 1.85 -18.53 -6.92
C VAL A 113 2.09 -19.97 -6.41
N PRO A 114 3.09 -20.73 -6.89
CA PRO A 114 3.29 -22.11 -6.44
C PRO A 114 3.63 -22.23 -4.94
N HIS A 115 4.15 -21.17 -4.34
CA HIS A 115 4.68 -21.16 -2.97
C HIS A 115 3.83 -20.34 -1.99
N ALA A 116 3.02 -19.39 -2.48
CA ALA A 116 2.30 -18.42 -1.67
C ALA A 116 1.45 -19.04 -0.56
N HIS A 117 0.74 -20.12 -0.87
CA HIS A 117 -0.12 -20.81 0.10
C HIS A 117 0.69 -21.43 1.25
N GLU A 118 1.83 -22.04 0.94
CA GLU A 118 2.72 -22.64 1.94
C GLU A 118 3.33 -21.58 2.84
N TRP A 119 3.86 -20.48 2.27
CA TRP A 119 4.37 -19.33 3.06
C TRP A 119 3.30 -18.78 3.99
N HIS A 120 2.08 -18.64 3.48
CA HIS A 120 0.95 -18.15 4.28
C HIS A 120 0.62 -19.07 5.46
N LEU A 121 0.47 -20.38 5.23
CA LEU A 121 0.13 -21.35 6.28
C LEU A 121 1.19 -21.43 7.37
N LYS A 122 2.46 -21.35 7.01
CA LYS A 122 3.60 -21.42 7.93
C LYS A 122 3.93 -20.08 8.59
N ASN A 123 3.28 -18.97 8.18
CA ASN A 123 3.63 -17.62 8.56
C ASN A 123 5.12 -17.30 8.29
N GLU A 124 5.65 -17.80 7.17
CA GLU A 124 7.03 -17.57 6.76
C GLU A 124 7.18 -16.21 6.07
N TYR A 125 8.35 -15.60 6.21
CA TYR A 125 8.71 -14.46 5.38
C TYR A 125 8.80 -14.86 3.91
N ILE A 126 8.49 -13.93 3.01
CA ILE A 126 8.84 -14.04 1.60
C ILE A 126 10.36 -14.30 1.52
N PRO A 127 10.82 -15.37 0.84
CA PRO A 127 12.24 -15.65 0.73
C PRO A 127 13.03 -14.48 0.15
N MET A 128 14.27 -14.27 0.64
CA MET A 128 15.13 -13.18 0.14
C MET A 128 15.46 -13.35 -1.34
N GLU A 129 15.46 -14.56 -1.85
CA GLU A 129 15.65 -14.87 -3.27
C GLU A 129 14.53 -14.27 -4.13
N ILE A 130 13.30 -14.27 -3.63
CA ILE A 130 12.16 -13.61 -4.32
C ILE A 130 12.34 -12.08 -4.26
N VAL A 131 12.74 -11.53 -3.11
CA VAL A 131 13.03 -10.09 -2.97
C VAL A 131 14.12 -9.67 -3.95
N GLN A 132 15.19 -10.47 -4.12
CA GLN A 132 16.25 -10.22 -5.07
C GLN A 132 15.77 -10.28 -6.52
N LYS A 133 14.99 -11.30 -6.90
CA LYS A 133 14.39 -11.39 -8.24
C LYS A 133 13.49 -10.20 -8.56
N VAL A 134 12.70 -9.74 -7.60
CA VAL A 134 11.88 -8.52 -7.72
C VAL A 134 12.74 -7.28 -7.92
N ALA A 135 13.90 -7.20 -7.24
CA ALA A 135 14.88 -6.14 -7.43
C ALA A 135 15.52 -6.18 -8.84
N GLU A 136 15.91 -7.36 -9.32
CA GLU A 136 16.47 -7.57 -10.65
C GLU A 136 15.50 -7.17 -11.79
N LEU A 137 14.19 -7.28 -11.53
CA LEU A 137 13.13 -6.80 -12.42
C LEU A 137 12.94 -5.27 -12.35
N GLY A 138 13.70 -4.56 -11.54
CA GLY A 138 13.64 -3.10 -11.40
C GLY A 138 12.46 -2.56 -10.60
N VAL A 139 11.71 -3.42 -9.91
CA VAL A 139 10.47 -3.02 -9.21
C VAL A 139 10.69 -1.96 -8.13
N PHE A 140 11.83 -1.99 -7.44
CA PHE A 140 12.14 -1.03 -6.38
C PHE A 140 12.55 0.34 -6.90
N GLY A 141 13.05 0.43 -8.16
CA GLY A 141 13.41 1.66 -8.81
C GLY A 141 12.41 2.15 -9.86
N LEU A 142 11.23 1.54 -9.94
CA LEU A 142 10.29 1.73 -11.04
C LEU A 142 9.93 3.19 -11.28
N THR A 143 9.66 3.96 -10.22
CA THR A 143 9.27 5.37 -10.27
C THR A 143 10.42 6.35 -10.00
N LEU A 144 11.59 5.84 -9.63
CA LEU A 144 12.76 6.68 -9.39
C LEU A 144 13.38 7.17 -10.70
N PRO A 145 13.99 8.37 -10.73
CA PRO A 145 14.72 8.87 -11.90
C PRO A 145 15.90 7.98 -12.30
N GLU A 146 16.21 7.98 -13.60
CA GLU A 146 17.32 7.21 -14.18
C GLU A 146 18.69 7.59 -13.56
N GLU A 147 18.88 8.87 -13.20
CA GLU A 147 20.10 9.36 -12.55
C GLU A 147 20.42 8.66 -11.22
N TYR A 148 19.41 8.09 -10.59
CA TYR A 148 19.54 7.27 -9.35
C TYR A 148 19.39 5.77 -9.62
N GLY A 149 19.48 5.34 -10.88
CA GLY A 149 19.37 3.94 -11.27
C GLY A 149 17.93 3.42 -11.33
N GLY A 150 16.93 4.32 -11.34
CA GLY A 150 15.53 4.00 -11.53
C GLY A 150 15.14 3.89 -12.99
N MET A 151 13.87 3.59 -13.24
CA MET A 151 13.29 3.44 -14.58
C MET A 151 12.49 4.66 -15.04
N ALA A 152 12.28 5.65 -14.18
CA ALA A 152 11.51 6.87 -14.42
C ALA A 152 10.08 6.64 -14.96
N LEU A 153 9.48 5.50 -14.64
CA LEU A 153 8.11 5.16 -15.02
C LEU A 153 7.10 5.81 -14.06
N GLY A 154 5.87 6.00 -14.53
CA GLY A 154 4.82 6.65 -13.75
C GLY A 154 4.16 5.74 -12.71
N LYS A 155 3.27 6.34 -11.92
CA LYS A 155 2.47 5.62 -10.90
C LYS A 155 1.57 4.53 -11.49
N GLU A 156 1.15 4.66 -12.75
CA GLU A 156 0.39 3.64 -13.47
C GLU A 156 1.18 2.34 -13.56
N SER A 157 2.47 2.41 -13.90
CA SER A 157 3.36 1.24 -13.91
C SER A 157 3.47 0.58 -12.55
N MET A 158 3.60 1.37 -11.47
CA MET A 158 3.61 0.83 -10.09
C MET A 158 2.29 0.13 -9.74
N CYS A 159 1.14 0.67 -10.17
CA CYS A 159 -0.16 0.02 -9.96
C CYS A 159 -0.24 -1.32 -10.67
N ILE A 160 0.21 -1.40 -11.93
CA ILE A 160 0.23 -2.63 -12.72
C ILE A 160 1.13 -3.70 -12.07
N VAL A 161 2.34 -3.31 -11.69
CA VAL A 161 3.29 -4.21 -11.02
C VAL A 161 2.73 -4.72 -9.70
N SER A 162 2.19 -3.80 -8.88
CA SER A 162 1.60 -4.17 -7.58
C SER A 162 0.38 -5.07 -7.75
N GLU A 163 -0.46 -4.86 -8.76
CA GLU A 163 -1.63 -5.70 -9.05
C GLU A 163 -1.19 -7.14 -9.37
N GLU A 164 -0.29 -7.32 -10.32
CA GLU A 164 0.12 -8.66 -10.76
C GLU A 164 0.92 -9.43 -9.71
N LEU A 165 1.82 -8.76 -9.00
CA LEU A 165 2.55 -9.39 -7.90
C LEU A 165 1.62 -9.72 -6.72
N SER A 166 0.64 -8.86 -6.40
CA SER A 166 -0.34 -9.08 -5.34
C SER A 166 -1.33 -10.19 -5.68
N ARG A 167 -1.66 -10.38 -6.97
CA ARG A 167 -2.46 -11.49 -7.44
C ARG A 167 -1.82 -12.84 -7.09
N GLY A 168 -0.50 -12.92 -7.13
CA GLY A 168 0.23 -14.09 -6.67
C GLY A 168 0.29 -14.18 -5.14
N TYR A 169 0.76 -13.12 -4.51
CA TYR A 169 0.82 -12.99 -3.04
C TYR A 169 0.92 -11.53 -2.64
N ILE A 170 -0.04 -11.04 -1.89
CA ILE A 170 -0.14 -9.62 -1.53
C ILE A 170 1.14 -9.07 -0.88
N GLY A 171 1.87 -9.88 -0.10
CA GLY A 171 3.14 -9.50 0.48
C GLY A 171 4.20 -9.17 -0.57
N VAL A 172 4.27 -9.93 -1.67
CA VAL A 172 5.22 -9.68 -2.76
C VAL A 172 4.86 -8.38 -3.49
N GLY A 173 3.57 -8.15 -3.79
CA GLY A 173 3.13 -6.90 -4.40
C GLY A 173 3.38 -5.66 -3.55
N SER A 174 3.46 -5.82 -2.25
CA SER A 174 3.72 -4.74 -1.30
C SER A 174 5.20 -4.35 -1.19
N LEU A 175 6.14 -5.17 -1.66
CA LEU A 175 7.57 -4.86 -1.57
C LEU A 175 7.93 -3.56 -2.30
N GLY A 176 7.48 -3.39 -3.54
CA GLY A 176 7.75 -2.20 -4.35
C GLY A 176 7.21 -0.91 -3.75
N THR A 177 6.02 -0.96 -3.14
CA THR A 177 5.39 0.22 -2.54
C THR A 177 6.17 0.80 -1.36
N ARG A 178 6.93 -0.02 -0.61
CA ARG A 178 7.78 0.47 0.48
C ARG A 178 8.94 1.29 -0.05
N SER A 179 9.58 0.80 -1.11
CA SER A 179 10.66 1.53 -1.81
C SER A 179 10.15 2.81 -2.45
N GLU A 180 8.95 2.78 -3.04
CA GLU A 180 8.31 3.97 -3.62
C GLU A 180 8.04 5.05 -2.56
N ILE A 181 7.46 4.71 -1.41
CA ILE A 181 7.20 5.67 -0.33
C ILE A 181 8.50 6.34 0.13
N ALA A 182 9.54 5.56 0.40
CA ALA A 182 10.82 6.11 0.83
C ALA A 182 11.49 6.93 -0.29
N GLY A 183 11.46 6.42 -1.51
CA GLY A 183 12.02 7.08 -2.68
C GLY A 183 11.39 8.45 -2.94
N GLU A 184 10.06 8.54 -2.92
CA GLU A 184 9.32 9.79 -3.07
C GLU A 184 9.66 10.81 -1.97
N LEU A 185 9.71 10.37 -0.72
CA LEU A 185 10.05 11.25 0.41
C LEU A 185 11.47 11.80 0.25
N ILE A 186 12.45 10.94 -0.07
CA ILE A 186 13.85 11.34 -0.22
C ILE A 186 14.03 12.21 -1.46
N LEU A 187 13.42 11.85 -2.60
CA LEU A 187 13.52 12.60 -3.84
C LEU A 187 13.03 14.03 -3.69
N ASN A 188 11.90 14.21 -3.02
CA ASN A 188 11.25 15.52 -2.88
C ASN A 188 11.83 16.39 -1.76
N HIS A 189 12.39 15.78 -0.70
CA HIS A 189 12.76 16.50 0.52
C HIS A 189 14.19 16.23 1.00
N GLY A 190 14.89 15.26 0.42
CA GLY A 190 16.27 14.93 0.78
C GLY A 190 17.29 15.95 0.30
N THR A 191 18.38 16.07 1.04
CA THR A 191 19.59 16.77 0.55
C THR A 191 20.22 15.95 -0.60
N GLU A 192 21.09 16.56 -1.38
CA GLU A 192 21.78 15.86 -2.48
C GLU A 192 22.61 14.68 -1.96
N GLU A 193 23.20 14.80 -0.76
CA GLU A 193 23.93 13.73 -0.08
C GLU A 193 22.99 12.57 0.31
N GLN A 194 21.80 12.89 0.85
CA GLN A 194 20.79 11.88 1.19
C GLN A 194 20.27 11.17 -0.07
N LYS A 195 19.97 11.92 -1.13
CA LYS A 195 19.56 11.34 -2.42
C LYS A 195 20.62 10.40 -2.98
N ALA A 196 21.87 10.85 -3.05
CA ALA A 196 22.99 10.05 -3.54
C ALA A 196 23.27 8.81 -2.70
N LYS A 197 23.04 8.88 -1.38
CA LYS A 197 23.25 7.76 -0.44
C LYS A 197 22.17 6.70 -0.56
N TYR A 198 20.89 7.10 -0.61
CA TYR A 198 19.76 6.19 -0.42
C TYR A 198 19.10 5.76 -1.73
N LEU A 199 18.89 6.67 -2.69
CA LEU A 199 18.08 6.35 -3.87
C LEU A 199 18.66 5.24 -4.75
N PRO A 200 19.97 5.23 -5.10
CA PRO A 200 20.54 4.15 -5.91
C PRO A 200 20.44 2.78 -5.22
N LYS A 201 20.67 2.74 -3.92
CA LYS A 201 20.61 1.51 -3.13
C LYS A 201 19.18 1.01 -2.92
N THR A 202 18.23 1.94 -2.85
CA THR A 202 16.80 1.59 -2.82
C THR A 202 16.37 1.03 -4.17
N ALA A 203 16.78 1.66 -5.29
CA ALA A 203 16.45 1.20 -6.64
C ALA A 203 16.92 -0.23 -6.92
N THR A 204 18.08 -0.62 -6.39
CA THR A 204 18.67 -1.96 -6.56
C THR A 204 18.20 -2.98 -5.50
N GLY A 205 17.43 -2.54 -4.48
CA GLY A 205 17.04 -3.40 -3.36
C GLY A 205 18.17 -3.73 -2.38
N GLU A 206 19.34 -3.09 -2.49
CA GLU A 206 20.42 -3.20 -1.50
C GLU A 206 19.94 -2.70 -0.14
N ILE A 207 19.20 -1.58 -0.14
CA ILE A 207 18.49 -1.05 1.02
C ILE A 207 16.99 -1.32 0.87
N LEU A 208 16.41 -1.96 1.87
CA LEU A 208 14.96 -2.16 1.99
C LEU A 208 14.39 -1.17 3.00
N PRO A 209 13.55 -0.22 2.56
CA PRO A 209 12.93 0.74 3.48
C PRO A 209 11.63 0.21 4.08
N THR A 210 11.21 0.82 5.19
CA THR A 210 9.87 0.66 5.76
C THR A 210 9.32 2.00 6.26
N ALA A 211 8.00 2.19 6.14
CA ALA A 211 7.31 3.37 6.63
C ALA A 211 6.87 3.16 8.10
N VAL A 212 7.30 4.08 8.99
CA VAL A 212 7.09 3.97 10.44
C VAL A 212 6.35 5.19 10.96
N PHE A 213 5.02 5.22 10.76
CA PHE A 213 4.17 6.37 11.03
C PHE A 213 3.17 6.11 12.16
N THR A 214 2.37 5.05 12.03
CA THR A 214 1.20 4.73 12.86
C THR A 214 1.58 4.45 14.31
N GLU A 215 0.76 4.93 15.24
CA GLU A 215 0.86 4.65 16.66
C GLU A 215 -0.41 3.94 17.17
N PRO A 216 -0.39 3.29 18.36
CA PRO A 216 -1.56 2.58 18.87
C PRO A 216 -2.84 3.40 18.93
N ASN A 217 -2.74 4.71 19.11
CA ASN A 217 -3.88 5.62 19.22
C ASN A 217 -4.01 6.60 18.05
N THR A 218 -3.12 6.54 17.05
CA THR A 218 -3.10 7.47 15.92
C THR A 218 -2.75 6.73 14.62
N GLY A 219 -3.74 6.57 13.75
CA GLY A 219 -3.56 6.06 12.39
C GLY A 219 -3.87 7.16 11.38
N SER A 220 -5.14 7.38 11.05
CA SER A 220 -5.56 8.42 10.11
C SER A 220 -5.25 9.84 10.60
N ASP A 221 -5.27 10.08 11.91
CA ASP A 221 -4.88 11.36 12.52
C ASP A 221 -3.39 11.36 12.92
N LEU A 222 -2.48 11.33 11.95
CA LEU A 222 -1.04 11.40 12.21
C LEU A 222 -0.62 12.71 12.87
N ALA A 223 -1.42 13.77 12.72
CA ALA A 223 -1.17 15.05 13.39
C ALA A 223 -1.11 14.95 14.92
N SER A 224 -1.73 13.92 15.50
CA SER A 224 -1.79 13.67 16.95
C SER A 224 -0.74 12.69 17.46
N LEU A 225 0.20 12.24 16.64
CA LEU A 225 1.24 11.29 17.07
C LEU A 225 2.12 11.84 18.20
N ARG A 226 2.63 10.93 19.05
CA ARG A 226 3.33 11.25 20.30
C ARG A 226 4.76 10.75 20.38
N THR A 227 5.18 9.82 19.51
CA THR A 227 6.58 9.41 19.44
C THR A 227 7.44 10.64 19.23
N ARG A 228 8.32 10.92 20.17
CA ARG A 228 9.13 12.13 20.19
C ARG A 228 10.57 11.84 19.81
N ALA A 229 11.23 12.81 19.21
CA ALA A 229 12.65 12.83 19.00
C ALA A 229 13.23 14.12 19.59
N VAL A 230 14.18 13.99 20.50
CA VAL A 230 14.85 15.13 21.14
C VAL A 230 16.26 15.22 20.58
N LYS A 231 16.65 16.40 20.10
CA LYS A 231 18.00 16.64 19.59
C LYS A 231 19.01 16.74 20.75
N GLU A 232 20.01 15.91 20.74
CA GLU A 232 21.10 15.86 21.70
C GLU A 232 22.43 15.90 20.94
N GLY A 233 23.01 17.08 20.77
CA GLY A 233 24.20 17.29 19.94
C GLY A 233 23.93 16.93 18.47
N ASP A 234 24.68 15.99 17.93
CA ASP A 234 24.59 15.54 16.54
C ASP A 234 23.65 14.36 16.32
N THR A 235 22.78 14.07 17.30
CA THR A 235 21.82 12.95 17.22
C THR A 235 20.43 13.38 17.68
N TYR A 236 19.42 12.64 17.23
CA TYR A 236 18.08 12.61 17.78
C TYR A 236 17.89 11.38 18.65
N ARG A 237 17.41 11.58 19.88
CA ARG A 237 17.02 10.51 20.78
C ARG A 237 15.53 10.28 20.69
N VAL A 238 15.14 9.09 20.23
CA VAL A 238 13.75 8.72 19.96
C VAL A 238 13.15 7.93 21.11
N THR A 239 11.93 8.30 21.53
CA THR A 239 11.17 7.59 22.56
C THR A 239 9.68 7.57 22.17
N GLY A 240 9.04 6.40 22.20
CA GLY A 240 7.65 6.22 21.86
C GLY A 240 7.33 4.84 21.32
N GLN A 241 6.16 4.69 20.75
CA GLN A 241 5.67 3.42 20.22
C GLN A 241 5.06 3.59 18.84
N LYS A 242 5.30 2.62 17.97
CA LYS A 242 4.71 2.50 16.64
C LYS A 242 4.03 1.15 16.51
N THR A 243 2.97 1.07 15.72
CA THR A 243 2.19 -0.16 15.53
C THR A 243 1.85 -0.37 14.07
N TRP A 244 1.53 -1.59 13.70
CA TRP A 244 1.21 -1.97 12.32
C TRP A 244 2.33 -1.61 11.33
N ILE A 245 3.56 -1.84 11.74
CA ILE A 245 4.71 -1.56 10.90
C ILE A 245 5.03 -2.79 10.07
N THR A 246 4.94 -2.62 8.76
CA THR A 246 5.15 -3.69 7.79
C THR A 246 6.63 -3.92 7.53
N HIS A 247 7.09 -5.16 7.64
CA HIS A 247 8.45 -5.61 7.27
C HIS A 247 9.61 -4.92 8.00
N PRO A 248 9.45 -4.45 9.25
CA PRO A 248 10.50 -3.64 9.89
C PRO A 248 11.73 -4.45 10.27
N VAL A 249 11.58 -5.76 10.51
CA VAL A 249 12.68 -6.64 10.93
C VAL A 249 13.76 -6.70 9.86
N ARG A 250 13.38 -6.87 8.60
CA ARG A 250 14.28 -7.02 7.45
C ARG A 250 14.58 -5.71 6.71
N ALA A 251 14.00 -4.60 7.15
CA ALA A 251 14.31 -3.29 6.63
C ALA A 251 15.66 -2.77 7.15
N ASP A 252 16.34 -1.98 6.33
CA ASP A 252 17.61 -1.32 6.65
C ASP A 252 17.40 0.12 7.11
N VAL A 253 16.35 0.77 6.58
CA VAL A 253 16.02 2.17 6.89
C VAL A 253 14.53 2.33 7.15
N MET A 254 14.22 3.08 8.19
CA MET A 254 12.87 3.48 8.53
C MET A 254 12.64 4.94 8.12
N THR A 255 11.61 5.22 7.31
CA THR A 255 11.08 6.58 7.24
C THR A 255 10.25 6.80 8.50
N LEU A 256 10.90 7.33 9.54
CA LEU A 256 10.35 7.39 10.89
C LEU A 256 9.74 8.77 11.17
N LEU A 257 8.41 8.83 11.27
CA LEU A 257 7.69 10.06 11.58
C LEU A 257 7.62 10.26 13.09
N VAL A 258 8.14 11.39 13.56
CA VAL A 258 8.29 11.72 14.99
C VAL A 258 7.88 13.17 15.29
N ARG A 259 7.65 13.46 16.55
CA ARG A 259 7.46 14.85 17.05
C ARG A 259 8.77 15.40 17.57
N THR A 260 9.31 16.37 16.87
CA THR A 260 10.53 17.12 17.26
C THR A 260 10.20 18.40 18.02
N ASN A 261 9.05 19.03 17.72
CA ASN A 261 8.60 20.21 18.43
C ASN A 261 7.30 19.95 19.22
N PRO A 262 7.38 19.70 20.55
CA PRO A 262 6.21 19.42 21.36
C PRO A 262 5.33 20.67 21.65
N LYS A 263 5.82 21.86 21.36
CA LYS A 263 5.08 23.13 21.54
C LYS A 263 4.11 23.37 20.39
N GLU A 264 4.41 22.83 19.21
CA GLU A 264 3.58 22.93 18.02
C GLU A 264 2.60 21.75 17.97
N LYS A 265 1.34 22.07 17.69
CA LYS A 265 0.28 21.08 17.48
C LYS A 265 0.14 20.75 16.00
N GLY A 266 -0.41 19.57 15.73
CA GLY A 266 -0.66 19.13 14.35
C GLY A 266 0.64 18.78 13.62
N TYR A 267 0.64 18.95 12.31
CA TYR A 267 1.75 18.55 11.44
C TYR A 267 3.01 19.40 11.62
N LYS A 268 2.89 20.67 11.99
CA LYS A 268 4.03 21.60 12.16
C LYS A 268 5.08 21.18 13.19
N GLY A 269 4.68 20.35 14.16
CA GLY A 269 5.62 19.83 15.16
C GLY A 269 6.24 18.49 14.78
N LEU A 270 5.98 17.98 13.58
CA LEU A 270 6.45 16.67 13.13
C LEU A 270 7.63 16.79 12.19
N SER A 271 8.51 15.81 12.27
CA SER A 271 9.67 15.67 11.39
C SER A 271 9.81 14.21 10.93
N MET A 272 10.43 14.03 9.79
CA MET A 272 10.74 12.71 9.24
C MET A 272 12.24 12.43 9.41
N LEU A 273 12.56 11.27 9.97
CA LEU A 273 13.95 10.80 10.11
C LEU A 273 14.20 9.59 9.19
N LEU A 274 15.32 9.58 8.50
CA LEU A 274 15.85 8.39 7.81
C LEU A 274 16.65 7.56 8.84
N ALA A 275 15.92 6.72 9.57
CA ALA A 275 16.46 6.00 10.72
C ALA A 275 17.02 4.64 10.28
N GLU A 276 18.34 4.57 10.13
CA GLU A 276 19.04 3.34 9.79
C GLU A 276 19.06 2.38 10.97
N LYS A 277 19.01 1.08 10.68
CA LYS A 277 19.15 0.02 11.66
C LYS A 277 19.68 -1.27 11.02
N PRO A 278 20.34 -2.14 11.78
CA PRO A 278 20.67 -3.47 11.28
C PRO A 278 19.39 -4.30 11.05
N ARG A 279 19.44 -5.21 10.09
CA ARG A 279 18.39 -6.22 9.88
C ARG A 279 18.36 -7.16 11.10
N GLY A 280 17.16 -7.55 11.48
CA GLY A 280 16.92 -8.60 12.46
C GLY A 280 16.51 -9.91 11.80
N ASP A 281 16.18 -10.86 12.62
CA ASP A 281 15.58 -12.16 12.26
C ASP A 281 14.49 -12.54 13.28
N ASP A 282 13.94 -13.74 13.15
CA ASP A 282 12.89 -14.22 14.06
C ASP A 282 13.40 -14.42 15.50
N ALA A 283 14.70 -14.65 15.72
CA ALA A 283 15.29 -14.82 17.05
C ALA A 283 15.60 -13.47 17.72
N ASN A 284 15.99 -12.47 16.94
CA ASN A 284 16.27 -11.11 17.40
C ASN A 284 15.74 -10.09 16.38
N PRO A 285 14.43 -9.77 16.45
CA PRO A 285 13.79 -8.89 15.46
C PRO A 285 14.35 -7.47 15.41
N PHE A 286 14.81 -6.94 16.53
CA PHE A 286 15.30 -5.56 16.66
C PHE A 286 16.64 -5.53 17.38
N PRO A 287 17.77 -5.82 16.68
CA PRO A 287 19.09 -5.85 17.32
C PRO A 287 19.67 -4.47 17.64
N ALA A 288 19.04 -3.37 17.17
CA ALA A 288 19.48 -2.02 17.46
C ALA A 288 19.23 -1.64 18.93
N GLU A 289 20.21 -0.96 19.56
CA GLU A 289 20.04 -0.43 20.91
C GLU A 289 18.87 0.57 20.98
N GLY A 290 18.09 0.49 22.04
CA GLY A 290 16.90 1.34 22.22
C GLY A 290 15.69 0.96 21.36
N MET A 291 15.71 -0.18 20.67
CA MET A 291 14.56 -0.74 19.95
C MET A 291 14.14 -2.07 20.54
N THR A 292 12.84 -2.26 20.68
CA THR A 292 12.20 -3.54 20.98
C THR A 292 10.90 -3.65 20.21
N GLY A 293 10.32 -4.83 20.10
CA GLY A 293 9.03 -4.99 19.43
C GLY A 293 8.56 -6.43 19.41
N GLY A 294 7.35 -6.64 18.91
CA GLY A 294 6.73 -7.95 18.79
C GLY A 294 5.90 -8.06 17.52
N GLU A 295 5.81 -9.28 16.99
CA GLU A 295 4.98 -9.57 15.82
C GLU A 295 3.49 -9.44 16.14
N ILE A 296 2.76 -8.77 15.27
CA ILE A 296 1.29 -8.74 15.25
C ILE A 296 0.83 -9.85 14.31
N HIS A 297 0.19 -10.88 14.86
CA HIS A 297 -0.36 -11.96 14.04
C HIS A 297 -1.58 -11.49 13.24
N VAL A 298 -1.48 -11.60 11.91
CA VAL A 298 -2.51 -11.18 10.97
C VAL A 298 -3.13 -12.36 10.24
N LEU A 299 -4.40 -12.22 9.81
CA LEU A 299 -5.09 -13.26 9.05
C LEU A 299 -4.55 -13.38 7.61
N GLY A 300 -4.44 -12.27 6.95
CA GLY A 300 -3.91 -12.15 5.60
C GLY A 300 -2.51 -11.62 5.54
N TYR A 301 -1.98 -10.91 4.83
CA TYR A 301 -0.73 -10.13 4.78
C TYR A 301 0.46 -10.72 5.58
N ARG A 302 0.54 -12.06 5.63
CA ARG A 302 1.63 -12.77 6.30
C ARG A 302 2.94 -12.58 5.54
N GLY A 303 3.77 -13.17 5.15
CA GLY A 303 4.94 -12.97 4.30
C GLY A 303 5.79 -11.71 4.51
N MET A 304 5.17 -10.59 4.83
CA MET A 304 5.85 -9.34 5.21
C MET A 304 6.01 -9.22 6.72
N LYS A 305 5.07 -9.75 7.47
CA LYS A 305 4.90 -9.64 8.92
C LYS A 305 4.75 -8.19 9.42
N GLU A 306 3.80 -7.99 10.32
CA GLU A 306 3.50 -6.70 10.95
C GLU A 306 4.04 -6.69 12.38
N TYR A 307 4.51 -5.53 12.85
CA TYR A 307 5.10 -5.41 14.18
C TYR A 307 4.63 -4.17 14.93
N ASP A 308 4.56 -4.33 16.26
CA ASP A 308 4.69 -3.22 17.19
C ASP A 308 6.18 -2.94 17.42
N ILE A 309 6.53 -1.65 17.50
CA ILE A 309 7.91 -1.21 17.79
C ILE A 309 7.87 -0.23 18.94
N SER A 310 8.73 -0.45 19.93
CA SER A 310 8.97 0.49 21.03
C SER A 310 10.37 1.06 20.92
N PHE A 311 10.47 2.38 21.04
CA PHE A 311 11.72 3.13 21.09
C PHE A 311 11.94 3.62 22.53
N ASP A 312 13.07 3.27 23.11
CA ASP A 312 13.53 3.76 24.41
C ASP A 312 14.96 4.28 24.30
N GLY A 313 15.08 5.51 23.85
CA GLY A 313 16.36 6.14 23.61
C GLY A 313 17.08 5.69 22.35
N PHE A 314 16.37 5.15 21.36
CA PHE A 314 16.93 4.86 20.04
C PHE A 314 17.52 6.12 19.41
N THR A 315 18.74 6.05 18.89
CA THR A 315 19.47 7.20 18.38
C THR A 315 19.51 7.23 16.86
N VAL A 316 19.27 8.42 16.28
CA VAL A 316 19.36 8.66 14.84
C VAL A 316 20.27 9.87 14.61
N PRO A 317 21.26 9.81 13.70
CA PRO A 317 22.11 10.95 13.38
C PRO A 317 21.29 12.18 12.94
N ALA A 318 21.69 13.38 13.38
CA ALA A 318 20.95 14.60 13.05
C ALA A 318 20.94 14.91 11.54
N GLU A 319 21.98 14.48 10.83
CA GLU A 319 22.09 14.59 9.37
C GLU A 319 21.05 13.74 8.61
N ASN A 320 20.43 12.77 9.30
CA ASN A 320 19.38 11.93 8.74
C ASN A 320 17.96 12.55 8.89
N LEU A 321 17.86 13.80 9.33
CA LEU A 321 16.63 14.56 9.26
C LEU A 321 16.27 14.85 7.80
N LEU A 322 15.07 14.47 7.39
CA LEU A 322 14.58 14.70 6.04
C LEU A 322 13.79 16.00 5.99
N GLY A 323 14.16 16.92 5.11
CA GLY A 323 13.45 18.18 4.84
C GLY A 323 13.82 19.34 5.76
N GLY A 324 14.04 19.14 7.01
CA GLY A 324 14.33 20.19 8.00
C GLY A 324 13.42 20.13 9.23
N GLU A 325 13.77 20.84 10.29
CA GLU A 325 12.89 21.09 11.45
C GLU A 325 11.96 22.26 11.15
N GLU A 326 10.66 22.11 11.38
CA GLU A 326 9.71 23.22 11.44
C GLU A 326 9.39 23.62 12.88
#